data_e12dff1f53d808563c1fbfbcab3cf9c1
#
_entry.id   e12dff1f53d808563c1fbfbcab3cf9c1
#
_cell.length_a   1.000
_cell.length_b   1.000
_cell.length_c   1.000
_cell.angle_alpha   90.00
_cell.angle_beta   90.00
_cell.angle_gamma   90.00
#
_symmetry.space_group_name_H-M   'P 1'
#
loop_
_entity.id
_entity.type
_entity.pdbx_description
1 polymer ?
#
loop_
_entity_poly.entity_id
_entity_poly.type
_entity_poly.pdbx_seq_one_letter_code
_entity_poly.pdbx_strand_id
1 'polypeptide(L)'
;MIYNVLIFVGSQKLFRLAGIPGWHSIIPFYNIVKHLDIIKRPRWWIILVFIPVINLLMIPVVWVELIKRFNHNSRLDRILVIATLGLYLFYVSYFSKKTKYVENISFSNFEKSLGSLVFAVVIATIVHNYILQPFVIPTGSLEKTLRVGDFLLVSKFHYGARIPSTVISFPMVHDTIPILKTRSY
;
A
#
# COMPACT_ATOMS: atom_id res chain seq x y z
N MET A 1 -2.30 18.99 9.31
CA MET A 1 -3.71 19.40 9.17
C MET A 1 -4.04 19.89 7.76
N ILE A 2 -3.35 20.91 7.23
CA ILE A 2 -3.58 21.48 5.87
C ILE A 2 -3.48 20.42 4.76
N TYR A 3 -2.53 19.50 4.83
CA TYR A 3 -2.34 18.42 3.87
C TYR A 3 -3.59 17.54 3.69
N ASN A 4 -4.19 17.09 4.80
CA ASN A 4 -5.40 16.26 4.75
C ASN A 4 -6.58 17.02 4.15
N VAL A 5 -6.71 18.32 4.47
CA VAL A 5 -7.75 19.19 3.91
C VAL A 5 -7.61 19.28 2.39
N LEU A 6 -6.40 19.48 1.86
CA LEU A 6 -6.15 19.55 0.43
C LEU A 6 -6.50 18.24 -0.29
N ILE A 7 -6.16 17.10 0.30
CA ILE A 7 -6.54 15.79 -0.26
C ILE A 7 -8.06 15.62 -0.25
N PHE A 8 -8.75 15.96 0.85
CA PHE A 8 -10.21 15.86 0.92
C PHE A 8 -10.90 16.77 -0.09
N VAL A 9 -10.47 18.02 -0.20
CA VAL A 9 -11.01 18.97 -1.18
C VAL A 9 -10.74 18.49 -2.61
N GLY A 10 -9.53 18.01 -2.90
CA GLY A 10 -9.19 17.41 -4.20
C GLY A 10 -10.09 16.22 -4.54
N SER A 11 -10.30 15.32 -3.59
CA SER A 11 -11.16 14.15 -3.76
C SER A 11 -12.62 14.52 -3.97
N GLN A 12 -13.12 15.62 -3.37
CA GLN A 12 -14.51 16.04 -3.47
C GLN A 12 -14.97 16.24 -4.92
N LYS A 13 -14.17 16.94 -5.73
CA LYS A 13 -14.49 17.16 -7.13
C LYS A 13 -14.38 15.88 -7.96
N LEU A 14 -13.39 15.04 -7.67
CA LEU A 14 -13.24 13.74 -8.32
C LEU A 14 -14.44 12.84 -8.04
N PHE A 15 -14.96 12.83 -6.82
CA PHE A 15 -16.17 12.07 -6.47
C PHE A 15 -17.38 12.54 -7.27
N ARG A 16 -17.59 13.86 -7.37
CA ARG A 16 -18.68 14.42 -8.20
C ARG A 16 -18.57 14.02 -9.66
N LEU A 17 -17.36 14.02 -10.21
CA LEU A 17 -17.12 13.58 -11.59
C LEU A 17 -17.38 12.09 -11.80
N ALA A 18 -17.21 11.28 -10.74
CA ALA A 18 -17.52 9.85 -10.74
C ALA A 18 -18.99 9.54 -10.39
N GLY A 19 -19.87 10.57 -10.26
CA GLY A 19 -21.27 10.39 -9.91
C GLY A 19 -21.54 10.13 -8.42
N ILE A 20 -20.55 10.35 -7.55
CA ILE A 20 -20.66 10.14 -6.10
C ILE A 20 -20.84 11.50 -5.41
N PRO A 21 -21.72 11.62 -4.40
CA PRO A 21 -21.87 12.85 -3.64
C PRO A 21 -20.53 13.31 -3.03
N GLY A 22 -20.16 14.58 -3.29
CA GLY A 22 -18.84 15.10 -2.88
C GLY A 22 -18.59 15.12 -1.38
N TRP A 23 -19.63 15.18 -0.54
CA TRP A 23 -19.51 15.20 0.92
C TRP A 23 -18.93 13.90 1.50
N HIS A 24 -18.98 12.78 0.77
CA HIS A 24 -18.34 11.52 1.16
C HIS A 24 -16.82 11.64 1.29
N SER A 25 -16.19 12.63 0.65
CA SER A 25 -14.76 12.86 0.75
C SER A 25 -14.33 13.35 2.14
N ILE A 26 -15.24 13.98 2.89
CA ILE A 26 -14.95 14.59 4.19
C ILE A 26 -14.95 13.54 5.32
N ILE A 27 -15.69 12.43 5.14
CA ILE A 27 -15.80 11.40 6.17
C ILE A 27 -14.53 10.51 6.12
N PRO A 28 -13.69 10.51 7.19
CA PRO A 28 -12.54 9.62 7.28
C PRO A 28 -12.99 8.15 7.13
N PHE A 29 -12.13 7.27 6.67
CA PHE A 29 -12.40 5.86 6.38
C PHE A 29 -13.40 5.63 5.24
N TYR A 30 -14.55 6.28 5.25
CA TYR A 30 -15.55 6.18 4.18
C TYR A 30 -15.02 6.75 2.85
N ASN A 31 -14.21 7.80 2.92
CA ASN A 31 -13.47 8.32 1.78
C ASN A 31 -12.61 7.24 1.11
N ILE A 32 -11.88 6.44 1.90
CA ILE A 32 -11.03 5.36 1.37
C ILE A 32 -11.89 4.29 0.67
N VAL A 33 -13.02 3.90 1.28
CA VAL A 33 -13.96 2.95 0.65
C VAL A 33 -14.43 3.49 -0.69
N LYS A 34 -14.77 4.78 -0.77
CA LYS A 34 -15.23 5.39 -2.01
C LYS A 34 -14.13 5.52 -3.07
N HIS A 35 -12.89 5.74 -2.69
CA HIS A 35 -11.77 5.62 -3.61
C HIS A 35 -11.66 4.21 -4.18
N LEU A 36 -11.79 3.16 -3.34
CA LEU A 36 -11.78 1.77 -3.79
C LEU A 36 -12.95 1.46 -4.73
N ASP A 37 -14.15 1.96 -4.44
CA ASP A 37 -15.31 1.83 -5.32
C ASP A 37 -15.07 2.48 -6.71
N ILE A 38 -14.47 3.69 -6.76
CA ILE A 38 -14.12 4.39 -8.00
C ILE A 38 -13.11 3.60 -8.83
N ILE A 39 -12.07 3.07 -8.20
CA ILE A 39 -11.04 2.28 -8.90
C ILE A 39 -11.51 0.85 -9.21
N LYS A 40 -12.71 0.47 -8.78
CA LYS A 40 -13.30 -0.88 -8.94
C LYS A 40 -12.44 -1.98 -8.30
N ARG A 41 -11.88 -1.69 -7.13
CA ARG A 41 -11.17 -2.67 -6.30
C ARG A 41 -12.05 -3.21 -5.19
N PRO A 42 -11.80 -4.44 -4.72
CA PRO A 42 -12.61 -5.04 -3.66
C PRO A 42 -12.45 -4.27 -2.35
N ARG A 43 -13.55 -4.07 -1.61
CA ARG A 43 -13.59 -3.29 -0.38
C ARG A 43 -12.71 -3.84 0.75
N TRP A 44 -12.39 -5.14 0.73
CA TRP A 44 -11.48 -5.72 1.72
C TRP A 44 -10.07 -5.11 1.69
N TRP A 45 -9.68 -4.44 0.59
CA TRP A 45 -8.43 -3.69 0.52
C TRP A 45 -8.31 -2.61 1.60
N ILE A 46 -9.43 -2.17 2.17
CA ILE A 46 -9.40 -1.23 3.29
C ILE A 46 -8.58 -1.77 4.47
N ILE A 47 -8.64 -3.09 4.71
CA ILE A 47 -7.86 -3.74 5.78
C ILE A 47 -6.37 -3.55 5.53
N LEU A 48 -5.92 -3.67 4.28
CA LEU A 48 -4.51 -3.50 3.92
C LEU A 48 -4.02 -2.06 4.12
N VAL A 49 -4.91 -1.09 3.94
CA VAL A 49 -4.59 0.34 4.16
C VAL A 49 -4.41 0.64 5.66
N PHE A 50 -5.00 -0.16 6.55
CA PHE A 50 -4.84 0.02 8.00
C PHE A 50 -3.61 -0.69 8.58
N ILE A 51 -3.03 -1.65 7.88
CA ILE A 51 -1.83 -2.33 8.34
C ILE A 51 -0.63 -1.41 8.09
N PRO A 52 0.13 -0.99 9.14
CA PRO A 52 1.37 -0.23 8.98
C PRO A 52 2.30 -0.93 7.98
N VAL A 53 3.24 -0.25 7.37
CA VAL A 53 4.12 -0.78 6.33
C VAL A 53 3.39 -1.13 5.02
N ILE A 54 2.31 -1.93 5.07
CA ILE A 54 1.50 -2.27 3.88
C ILE A 54 0.81 -1.02 3.32
N ASN A 55 0.31 -0.18 4.21
CA ASN A 55 -0.32 1.09 3.84
C ASN A 55 0.64 1.97 3.01
N LEU A 56 1.94 1.97 3.35
CA LEU A 56 2.96 2.73 2.61
C LEU A 56 3.05 2.31 1.13
N LEU A 57 2.78 1.04 0.84
CA LEU A 57 2.73 0.52 -0.53
C LEU A 57 1.35 0.70 -1.17
N MET A 58 0.28 0.51 -0.40
CA MET A 58 -1.08 0.53 -0.92
C MET A 58 -1.59 1.92 -1.27
N ILE A 59 -1.25 2.93 -0.47
CA ILE A 59 -1.70 4.31 -0.71
C ILE A 59 -1.22 4.85 -2.07
N PRO A 60 0.08 4.77 -2.44
CA PRO A 60 0.54 5.13 -3.78
C PRO A 60 -0.16 4.37 -4.90
N VAL A 61 -0.42 3.07 -4.72
CA VAL A 61 -1.15 2.27 -5.72
C VAL A 61 -2.56 2.81 -5.93
N VAL A 62 -3.29 3.10 -4.85
CA VAL A 62 -4.64 3.67 -4.91
C VAL A 62 -4.63 5.04 -5.63
N TRP A 63 -3.66 5.90 -5.33
CA TRP A 63 -3.55 7.20 -6.00
C TRP A 63 -3.26 7.08 -7.50
N VAL A 64 -2.34 6.21 -7.89
CA VAL A 64 -2.00 5.97 -9.30
C VAL A 64 -3.20 5.38 -10.06
N GLU A 65 -3.92 4.44 -9.48
CA GLU A 65 -5.13 3.90 -10.10
C GLU A 65 -6.24 4.95 -10.20
N LEU A 66 -6.34 5.81 -9.18
CA LEU A 66 -7.34 6.89 -9.17
C LEU A 66 -7.11 7.88 -10.31
N ILE A 67 -5.89 8.41 -10.49
CA ILE A 67 -5.63 9.39 -11.56
C ILE A 67 -5.84 8.79 -12.96
N LYS A 68 -5.60 7.51 -13.14
CA LYS A 68 -5.91 6.81 -14.39
C LYS A 68 -7.40 6.80 -14.69
N ARG A 69 -8.25 6.62 -13.68
CA ARG A 69 -9.71 6.71 -13.83
C ARG A 69 -10.17 8.09 -14.29
N PHE A 70 -9.35 9.10 -14.07
CA PHE A 70 -9.63 10.47 -14.50
C PHE A 70 -8.85 10.89 -15.75
N ASN A 71 -8.50 9.94 -16.63
CA ASN A 71 -7.84 10.17 -17.91
C ASN A 71 -6.42 10.77 -17.83
N HIS A 72 -5.76 10.60 -16.68
CA HIS A 72 -4.37 10.99 -16.47
C HIS A 72 -3.47 9.73 -16.46
N ASN A 73 -3.08 9.28 -17.67
CA ASN A 73 -2.34 8.02 -17.83
C ASN A 73 -0.86 8.24 -18.24
N SER A 74 -0.35 9.47 -18.20
CA SER A 74 1.05 9.77 -18.51
C SER A 74 1.98 9.17 -17.46
N ARG A 75 3.22 8.82 -17.86
CA ARG A 75 4.27 8.42 -16.92
C ARG A 75 4.59 9.54 -15.93
N LEU A 76 4.57 10.79 -16.39
CA LEU A 76 4.78 11.96 -15.53
C LEU A 76 3.69 12.11 -14.47
N ASP A 77 2.41 11.92 -14.83
CA ASP A 77 1.30 12.03 -13.88
C ASP A 77 1.45 11.02 -12.74
N ARG A 78 1.86 9.78 -13.08
CA ARG A 78 2.10 8.71 -12.08
C ARG A 78 3.25 9.03 -11.14
N ILE A 79 4.35 9.54 -11.67
CA ILE A 79 5.51 9.96 -10.85
C ILE A 79 5.12 11.15 -9.98
N LEU A 80 4.42 12.13 -10.51
CA LEU A 80 4.00 13.32 -9.78
C LEU A 80 3.06 12.99 -8.63
N VAL A 81 2.08 12.09 -8.82
CA VAL A 81 1.16 11.75 -7.73
C VAL A 81 1.87 11.06 -6.57
N ILE A 82 2.89 10.24 -6.85
CA ILE A 82 3.69 9.59 -5.81
C ILE A 82 4.63 10.60 -5.16
N ALA A 83 5.37 11.37 -5.94
CA ALA A 83 6.35 12.35 -5.45
C ALA A 83 5.71 13.44 -4.60
N THR A 84 4.49 13.86 -4.93
CA THR A 84 3.74 14.87 -4.16
C THR A 84 2.90 14.26 -3.03
N LEU A 85 3.03 12.95 -2.75
CA LEU A 85 2.24 12.23 -1.74
C LEU A 85 0.72 12.44 -1.92
N GLY A 86 0.25 12.45 -3.17
CA GLY A 86 -1.16 12.61 -3.48
C GLY A 86 -1.67 14.06 -3.64
N LEU A 87 -0.88 15.10 -3.34
CA LEU A 87 -1.30 16.49 -3.55
C LEU A 87 -1.59 16.78 -5.03
N TYR A 88 -0.96 16.05 -5.94
CA TYR A 88 -1.24 16.14 -7.38
C TYR A 88 -2.70 15.85 -7.72
N LEU A 89 -3.43 15.09 -6.89
CA LEU A 89 -4.87 14.86 -7.06
C LEU A 89 -5.67 16.18 -6.97
N PHE A 90 -5.25 17.10 -6.11
CA PHE A 90 -5.87 18.42 -6.02
C PHE A 90 -5.67 19.20 -7.32
N TYR A 91 -4.45 19.20 -7.85
CA TYR A 91 -4.17 19.84 -9.15
C TYR A 91 -4.99 19.23 -10.29
N VAL A 92 -5.02 17.89 -10.40
CA VAL A 92 -5.80 17.17 -11.41
C VAL A 92 -7.28 17.50 -11.30
N SER A 93 -7.81 17.60 -10.08
CA SER A 93 -9.23 17.86 -9.89
C SER A 93 -9.65 19.28 -10.29
N TYR A 94 -8.85 20.29 -9.96
CA TYR A 94 -9.27 21.69 -10.10
C TYR A 94 -8.68 22.40 -11.30
N PHE A 95 -7.46 22.12 -11.68
CA PHE A 95 -6.74 22.86 -12.72
C PHE A 95 -6.69 22.13 -14.06
N SER A 96 -6.81 20.81 -14.10
CA SER A 96 -6.76 20.07 -15.34
C SER A 96 -8.09 20.09 -16.08
N LYS A 97 -8.08 20.55 -17.34
CA LYS A 97 -9.24 20.50 -18.26
C LYS A 97 -9.50 19.10 -18.83
N LYS A 98 -8.52 18.19 -18.73
CA LYS A 98 -8.59 16.83 -19.28
C LYS A 98 -9.29 15.84 -18.35
N THR A 99 -9.61 16.23 -17.12
CA THR A 99 -10.15 15.35 -16.09
C THR A 99 -11.58 14.93 -16.43
N LYS A 100 -11.72 13.69 -16.87
CA LYS A 100 -13.02 13.04 -17.13
C LYS A 100 -12.98 11.64 -16.55
N TYR A 101 -14.06 11.21 -15.92
CA TYR A 101 -14.16 9.85 -15.42
C TYR A 101 -14.25 8.84 -16.56
N VAL A 102 -13.40 7.84 -16.55
CA VAL A 102 -13.34 6.75 -17.54
C VAL A 102 -13.66 5.45 -16.83
N GLU A 103 -14.76 4.84 -17.20
CA GLU A 103 -15.23 3.61 -16.56
C GLU A 103 -14.38 2.40 -16.93
N ASN A 104 -14.00 2.27 -18.20
CA ASN A 104 -13.24 1.15 -18.69
C ASN A 104 -11.80 1.56 -18.98
N ILE A 105 -10.88 1.13 -18.10
CA ILE A 105 -9.45 1.35 -18.28
C ILE A 105 -8.80 0.04 -18.68
N SER A 106 -8.03 0.06 -19.75
CA SER A 106 -7.13 -1.04 -20.09
C SER A 106 -5.80 -0.87 -19.35
N PHE A 107 -5.41 -1.86 -18.58
CA PHE A 107 -4.07 -1.90 -17.97
C PHE A 107 -3.09 -2.54 -18.94
N SER A 108 -1.93 -1.93 -19.10
CA SER A 108 -0.79 -2.53 -19.81
C SER A 108 -0.37 -3.84 -19.14
N ASN A 109 0.22 -4.77 -19.90
CA ASN A 109 0.74 -6.03 -19.34
C ASN A 109 1.78 -5.77 -18.22
N PHE A 110 2.62 -4.75 -18.39
CA PHE A 110 3.57 -4.32 -17.36
C PHE A 110 2.87 -3.88 -16.07
N GLU A 111 1.77 -3.14 -16.16
CA GLU A 111 1.01 -2.67 -14.99
C GLU A 111 0.29 -3.80 -14.27
N LYS A 112 -0.21 -4.77 -15.02
CA LYS A 112 -0.80 -6.00 -14.45
C LYS A 112 0.26 -6.80 -13.70
N SER A 113 1.44 -6.96 -14.29
CA SER A 113 2.58 -7.64 -13.69
C SER A 113 3.07 -6.92 -12.44
N LEU A 114 3.19 -5.59 -12.48
CA LEU A 114 3.57 -4.78 -11.33
C LEU A 114 2.54 -4.88 -10.20
N GLY A 115 1.25 -4.84 -10.53
CA GLY A 115 0.17 -5.00 -9.55
C GLY A 115 0.20 -6.37 -8.87
N SER A 116 0.47 -7.45 -9.62
CA SER A 116 0.61 -8.80 -9.05
C SER A 116 1.84 -8.93 -8.16
N LEU A 117 2.95 -8.28 -8.53
CA LEU A 117 4.18 -8.26 -7.72
C LEU A 117 3.95 -7.51 -6.40
N VAL A 118 3.32 -6.34 -6.43
CA VAL A 118 2.95 -5.60 -5.21
C VAL A 118 2.05 -6.45 -4.33
N PHE A 119 1.05 -7.10 -4.91
CA PHE A 119 0.16 -8.00 -4.16
C PHE A 119 0.94 -9.16 -3.53
N ALA A 120 1.86 -9.79 -4.26
CA ALA A 120 2.69 -10.87 -3.74
C ALA A 120 3.57 -10.40 -2.56
N VAL A 121 4.18 -9.21 -2.65
CA VAL A 121 4.97 -8.62 -1.55
C VAL A 121 4.09 -8.35 -0.33
N VAL A 122 2.89 -7.82 -0.53
CA VAL A 122 1.92 -7.57 0.56
C VAL A 122 1.57 -8.88 1.28
N ILE A 123 1.20 -9.92 0.53
CA ILE A 123 0.86 -11.22 1.10
C ILE A 123 2.07 -11.85 1.82
N ALA A 124 3.25 -11.81 1.19
CA ALA A 124 4.47 -12.32 1.80
C ALA A 124 4.79 -11.60 3.13
N THR A 125 4.60 -10.27 3.18
CA THR A 125 4.81 -9.47 4.39
C THR A 125 3.82 -9.84 5.49
N ILE A 126 2.55 -10.06 5.15
CA ILE A 126 1.54 -10.50 6.13
C ILE A 126 1.90 -11.88 6.69
N VAL A 127 2.19 -12.83 5.80
CA VAL A 127 2.54 -14.20 6.20
C VAL A 127 3.77 -14.18 7.10
N HIS A 128 4.83 -13.49 6.69
CA HIS A 128 6.10 -13.42 7.44
C HIS A 128 5.95 -12.76 8.82
N ASN A 129 5.21 -11.66 8.91
CA ASN A 129 5.11 -10.91 10.16
C ASN A 129 4.09 -11.52 11.14
N TYR A 130 3.01 -12.13 10.65
CA TYR A 130 1.89 -12.52 11.50
C TYR A 130 1.61 -14.02 11.57
N ILE A 131 2.06 -14.81 10.59
CA ILE A 131 1.73 -16.23 10.50
C ILE A 131 2.94 -17.12 10.72
N LEU A 132 3.95 -17.01 9.88
CA LEU A 132 5.11 -17.91 9.85
C LEU A 132 6.40 -17.13 9.68
N GLN A 133 7.36 -17.38 10.52
CA GLN A 133 8.70 -16.78 10.41
C GLN A 133 9.78 -17.85 10.34
N PRO A 134 10.58 -17.87 9.28
CA PRO A 134 11.74 -18.75 9.21
C PRO A 134 12.88 -18.21 10.08
N PHE A 135 13.50 -19.09 10.84
CA PHE A 135 14.71 -18.85 11.62
C PHE A 135 15.78 -19.85 11.23
N VAL A 136 17.02 -19.43 11.28
CA VAL A 136 18.19 -20.31 11.16
C VAL A 136 18.80 -20.45 12.54
N ILE A 137 19.22 -21.64 12.90
CA ILE A 137 19.89 -21.92 14.19
C ILE A 137 21.35 -21.45 14.09
N PRO A 138 21.75 -20.37 14.80
CA PRO A 138 23.08 -19.79 14.66
C PRO A 138 24.12 -20.46 15.59
N THR A 139 23.69 -21.17 16.64
CA THR A 139 24.57 -21.67 17.71
C THR A 139 24.26 -23.10 18.09
N GLY A 140 25.28 -23.83 18.58
CA GLY A 140 25.18 -25.24 18.98
C GLY A 140 24.52 -25.51 20.33
N SER A 141 23.89 -24.54 20.97
CA SER A 141 23.25 -24.72 22.29
C SER A 141 22.13 -25.76 22.29
N LEU A 142 21.59 -26.10 21.13
CA LEU A 142 20.51 -27.08 20.94
C LEU A 142 20.97 -28.31 20.13
N GLU A 143 22.27 -28.60 20.05
CA GLU A 143 22.84 -29.64 19.17
C GLU A 143 22.27 -31.06 19.38
N LYS A 144 21.70 -31.37 20.54
CA LYS A 144 21.05 -32.65 20.77
C LYS A 144 19.74 -32.83 19.99
N THR A 145 19.09 -31.73 19.59
CA THR A 145 17.80 -31.74 18.92
C THR A 145 17.84 -31.04 17.56
N LEU A 146 18.63 -29.99 17.45
CA LEU A 146 18.73 -29.13 16.27
C LEU A 146 20.19 -28.82 15.97
N ARG A 147 20.61 -28.94 14.70
CA ARG A 147 21.98 -28.67 14.29
C ARG A 147 22.15 -27.21 13.90
N VAL A 148 23.37 -26.69 14.05
CA VAL A 148 23.73 -25.36 13.54
C VAL A 148 23.49 -25.35 12.02
N GLY A 149 22.73 -24.37 11.55
CA GLY A 149 22.35 -24.24 10.13
C GLY A 149 20.98 -24.83 9.79
N ASP A 150 20.29 -25.52 10.72
CA ASP A 150 18.93 -25.98 10.50
C ASP A 150 17.95 -24.81 10.39
N PHE A 151 16.97 -24.96 9.49
CA PHE A 151 15.89 -24.00 9.32
C PHE A 151 14.67 -24.39 10.13
N LEU A 152 14.20 -23.47 10.97
CA LEU A 152 12.97 -23.61 11.72
C LEU A 152 11.90 -22.69 11.16
N LEU A 153 10.71 -23.26 10.98
CA LEU A 153 9.55 -22.47 10.62
C LEU A 153 8.69 -22.29 11.89
N VAL A 154 8.77 -21.07 12.46
CA VAL A 154 8.04 -20.75 13.69
C VAL A 154 6.66 -20.24 13.36
N SER A 155 5.63 -20.93 13.84
CA SER A 155 4.25 -20.48 13.75
C SER A 155 3.97 -19.42 14.82
N LYS A 156 3.64 -18.21 14.39
CA LYS A 156 3.26 -17.12 15.29
C LYS A 156 1.79 -17.21 15.74
N PHE A 157 1.00 -17.99 15.03
CA PHE A 157 -0.44 -18.11 15.27
C PHE A 157 -0.77 -18.68 16.67
N HIS A 158 0.03 -19.64 17.14
CA HIS A 158 -0.20 -20.29 18.43
C HIS A 158 0.07 -19.37 19.65
N TYR A 159 0.93 -18.37 19.50
CA TYR A 159 1.30 -17.43 20.56
C TYR A 159 0.59 -16.06 20.44
N GLY A 160 -0.33 -15.95 19.49
CA GLY A 160 -1.01 -14.70 19.15
C GLY A 160 -0.17 -13.78 18.27
N ALA A 161 -0.83 -13.06 17.39
CA ALA A 161 -0.19 -12.06 16.54
C ALA A 161 0.33 -10.92 17.41
N ARG A 162 1.64 -10.82 17.61
CA ARG A 162 2.28 -9.68 18.26
C ARG A 162 2.50 -8.58 17.24
N ILE A 163 2.08 -7.38 17.61
CA ILE A 163 2.48 -6.18 16.87
C ILE A 163 3.99 -6.07 17.01
N PRO A 164 4.75 -5.99 15.88
CA PRO A 164 6.20 -5.81 15.98
C PRO A 164 6.52 -4.55 16.76
N SER A 165 7.55 -4.63 17.63
CA SER A 165 7.99 -3.52 18.50
C SER A 165 8.35 -2.26 17.70
N THR A 166 8.71 -2.44 16.45
CA THR A 166 8.98 -1.37 15.48
C THR A 166 7.86 -1.35 14.45
N VAL A 167 7.10 -0.26 14.47
CA VAL A 167 5.96 -0.05 13.57
C VAL A 167 6.41 0.07 12.11
N ILE A 168 7.64 0.49 11.87
CA ILE A 168 8.24 0.64 10.54
C ILE A 168 9.52 -0.18 10.50
N SER A 169 9.45 -1.36 9.90
CA SER A 169 10.62 -2.14 9.52
C SER A 169 10.62 -2.36 8.02
N PHE A 170 11.81 -2.41 7.42
CA PHE A 170 11.89 -2.69 5.99
C PHE A 170 11.41 -4.13 5.74
N PRO A 171 10.41 -4.36 4.86
CA PRO A 171 9.86 -5.70 4.68
C PRO A 171 10.94 -6.69 4.24
N MET A 172 10.99 -7.85 4.89
CA MET A 172 11.91 -8.97 4.63
C MET A 172 13.41 -8.72 4.89
N VAL A 173 13.75 -7.59 5.53
CA VAL A 173 15.14 -7.30 5.94
C VAL A 173 15.26 -7.38 7.45
N HIS A 174 16.08 -8.32 7.95
CA HIS A 174 16.11 -8.62 9.38
C HIS A 174 17.13 -7.81 10.17
N ASP A 175 18.16 -7.26 9.65
CA ASP A 175 19.22 -6.61 10.44
C ASP A 175 19.55 -5.22 9.91
N THR A 176 20.32 -5.19 8.87
CA THR A 176 20.76 -3.93 8.23
C THR A 176 20.27 -3.85 6.81
N ILE A 177 19.80 -2.68 6.43
CA ILE A 177 19.38 -2.41 5.05
C ILE A 177 20.64 -2.41 4.17
N PRO A 178 20.73 -3.30 3.14
CA PRO A 178 21.96 -3.49 2.35
C PRO A 178 22.50 -2.22 1.71
N ILE A 179 21.60 -1.28 1.35
CA ILE A 179 21.93 -0.03 0.65
C ILE A 179 22.32 1.08 1.62
N LEU A 180 21.61 1.22 2.73
CA LEU A 180 21.75 2.34 3.66
C LEU A 180 22.68 2.03 4.83
N LYS A 181 23.06 0.77 5.04
CA LYS A 181 23.87 0.27 6.19
C LYS A 181 23.32 0.71 7.56
N THR A 182 22.05 1.03 7.63
CA THR A 182 21.32 1.38 8.85
C THR A 182 20.48 0.20 9.32
N ARG A 183 20.14 0.15 10.59
CA ARG A 183 19.25 -0.89 11.13
C ARG A 183 17.89 -0.80 10.46
N SER A 184 17.27 -1.95 10.21
CA SER A 184 15.94 -2.04 9.56
C SER A 184 14.78 -1.77 10.53
N TYR A 185 15.10 -1.59 11.81
CA TYR A 185 14.17 -1.35 12.92
C TYR A 185 14.74 -0.34 13.91
#